data_4eef14d765c4e5dd4b3c706a79a3926c
#
_entry.id   4eef14d765c4e5dd4b3c706a79a3926c
#
_cell.length_a   1.000
_cell.length_b   1.000
_cell.length_c   1.000
_cell.angle_alpha   90.00
_cell.angle_beta   90.00
_cell.angle_gamma   90.00
#
_symmetry.space_group_name_H-M   'P 1'
#
loop_
_entity.id
_entity.type
_entity.pdbx_description
1 polymer ?
#
loop_
_entity_poly.entity_id
_entity_poly.type
_entity_poly.pdbx_seq_one_letter_code
_entity_poly.pdbx_strand_id
1 'polypeptide(L)'
;FQGLVPGLSVMPLHEFQTEHAAMVKWEPNTIFNAHKHWGGEEILVVEGVFYDENGRYPKGTWIRSPHLSQHKPFTKEEGALIFVKTGHLPIQE
;
A
#
# COMPACT_ATOMS: atom_id res chain seq x y z
N PHE A 1 -9.96 -8.79 8.69
CA PHE A 1 -9.88 -7.58 7.84
C PHE A 1 -11.10 -6.72 8.06
N GLN A 2 -10.89 -5.43 8.13
CA GLN A 2 -11.95 -4.44 8.26
C GLN A 2 -12.05 -3.64 6.97
N GLY A 3 -13.27 -3.39 6.49
CA GLY A 3 -13.49 -2.58 5.30
C GLY A 3 -13.00 -1.14 5.51
N LEU A 4 -12.26 -0.61 4.53
CA LEU A 4 -11.74 0.75 4.55
C LEU A 4 -12.52 1.64 3.59
N VAL A 5 -12.54 1.25 2.32
CA VAL A 5 -13.34 1.86 1.24
C VAL A 5 -13.77 0.71 0.34
N PRO A 6 -14.71 0.93 -0.59
CA PRO A 6 -15.11 -0.15 -1.50
C PRO A 6 -13.89 -0.80 -2.18
N GLY A 7 -13.77 -2.11 -2.08
CA GLY A 7 -12.68 -2.88 -2.67
C GLY A 7 -11.43 -3.00 -1.83
N LEU A 8 -11.35 -2.33 -0.68
CA LEU A 8 -10.18 -2.38 0.21
C LEU A 8 -10.56 -2.80 1.62
N SER A 9 -9.80 -3.73 2.17
CA SER A 9 -9.93 -4.19 3.56
C SER A 9 -8.57 -4.19 4.21
N VAL A 10 -8.52 -3.81 5.48
CA VAL A 10 -7.27 -3.64 6.24
C VAL A 10 -7.28 -4.54 7.46
N MET A 11 -6.15 -5.19 7.72
CA MET A 11 -5.88 -5.89 8.96
C MET A 11 -4.67 -5.24 9.62
N PRO A 12 -4.88 -4.36 10.62
CA PRO A 12 -3.77 -3.74 11.33
C PRO A 12 -2.93 -4.79 12.05
N LEU A 13 -1.61 -4.68 11.96
CA LEU A 13 -0.67 -5.62 12.59
C LEU A 13 0.12 -4.98 13.71
N HIS A 14 0.55 -3.74 13.52
CA HIS A 14 1.47 -3.08 14.44
C HIS A 14 1.34 -1.57 14.33
N GLU A 15 1.49 -0.89 15.46
CA GLU A 15 1.45 0.55 15.52
C GLU A 15 2.42 1.01 16.61
N PHE A 16 3.35 1.91 16.27
CA PHE A 16 4.31 2.46 17.21
C PHE A 16 4.69 3.87 16.80
N GLN A 17 4.31 4.87 17.61
CA GLN A 17 4.51 6.28 17.30
C GLN A 17 3.85 6.63 15.96
N THR A 18 4.62 7.06 14.94
CA THR A 18 4.10 7.35 13.61
C THR A 18 4.11 6.14 12.69
N GLU A 19 4.71 5.04 13.13
CA GLU A 19 4.85 3.84 12.31
C GLU A 19 3.60 2.97 12.39
N HIS A 20 3.10 2.55 11.22
CA HIS A 20 1.95 1.66 11.10
C HIS A 20 2.29 0.52 10.15
N ALA A 21 1.94 -0.69 10.53
CA ALA A 21 2.08 -1.86 9.67
C ALA A 21 0.73 -2.58 9.57
N ALA A 22 0.37 -3.00 8.37
CA ALA A 22 -0.90 -3.65 8.12
C ALA A 22 -0.85 -4.53 6.89
N MET A 23 -1.75 -5.52 6.84
CA MET A 23 -2.08 -6.22 5.60
C MET A 23 -3.25 -5.48 4.97
N VAL A 24 -3.21 -5.29 3.67
CA VAL A 24 -4.30 -4.66 2.93
C VAL A 24 -4.71 -5.58 1.79
N LYS A 25 -5.99 -5.92 1.76
CA LYS A 25 -6.57 -6.76 0.73
C LYS A 25 -7.26 -5.89 -0.29
N TRP A 26 -6.87 -6.03 -1.55
CA TRP A 26 -7.40 -5.30 -2.69
C TRP A 26 -8.23 -6.25 -3.54
N GLU A 27 -9.51 -5.96 -3.68
CA GLU A 27 -10.34 -6.70 -4.62
C GLU A 27 -9.94 -6.39 -6.06
N PRO A 28 -10.31 -7.24 -7.04
CA PRO A 28 -10.05 -6.94 -8.44
C PRO A 28 -10.64 -5.60 -8.88
N ASN A 29 -9.96 -4.95 -9.81
CA ASN A 29 -10.43 -3.73 -10.47
C ASN A 29 -10.78 -2.60 -9.50
N THR A 30 -9.93 -2.41 -8.51
CA THR A 30 -10.10 -1.39 -7.47
C THR A 30 -9.10 -0.25 -7.68
N ILE A 31 -9.55 0.98 -7.51
CA ILE A 31 -8.71 2.17 -7.62
C ILE A 31 -8.78 2.92 -6.30
N PHE A 32 -7.62 3.35 -5.80
CA PHE A 32 -7.52 4.17 -4.61
C PHE A 32 -6.96 5.54 -4.99
N ASN A 33 -7.60 6.61 -4.55
CA ASN A 33 -7.16 7.96 -4.89
C ASN A 33 -5.76 8.25 -4.36
N ALA A 34 -4.99 9.00 -5.15
CA ALA A 34 -3.64 9.39 -4.78
C ALA A 34 -3.64 10.25 -3.50
N HIS A 35 -2.68 10.00 -2.64
CA HIS A 35 -2.47 10.79 -1.45
C HIS A 35 -1.00 10.71 -1.03
N LYS A 36 -0.56 11.67 -0.22
CA LYS A 36 0.80 11.70 0.28
C LYS A 36 0.91 10.87 1.55
N HIS A 37 2.01 10.18 1.70
CA HIS A 37 2.30 9.40 2.91
C HIS A 37 3.34 10.12 3.76
N TRP A 38 2.91 10.61 4.92
CA TRP A 38 3.83 11.19 5.89
C TRP A 38 4.74 10.08 6.44
N GLY A 39 6.05 10.33 6.37
CA GLY A 39 7.02 9.32 6.80
C GLY A 39 7.22 8.19 5.80
N GLY A 40 6.68 8.34 4.58
CA GLY A 40 6.87 7.37 3.51
C GLY A 40 6.06 6.09 3.64
N GLU A 41 6.32 5.16 2.72
CA GLU A 41 5.60 3.89 2.65
C GLU A 41 6.51 2.81 2.06
N GLU A 42 6.42 1.62 2.62
CA GLU A 42 7.00 0.43 2.01
C GLU A 42 5.90 -0.61 1.82
N ILE A 43 5.90 -1.28 0.67
CA ILE A 43 4.91 -2.28 0.30
C ILE A 43 5.61 -3.54 -0.15
N LEU A 44 5.15 -4.70 0.37
CA LEU A 44 5.52 -6.00 -0.16
C LEU A 44 4.27 -6.64 -0.75
N VAL A 45 4.32 -7.01 -2.02
CA VAL A 45 3.20 -7.69 -2.68
C VAL A 45 3.24 -9.16 -2.28
N VAL A 46 2.28 -9.60 -1.48
CA VAL A 46 2.22 -10.96 -0.92
C VAL A 46 1.51 -11.91 -1.87
N GLU A 47 0.41 -11.47 -2.49
CA GLU A 47 -0.35 -12.23 -3.47
C GLU A 47 -0.92 -11.31 -4.54
N GLY A 48 -1.17 -11.84 -5.72
CA GLY A 48 -1.78 -11.12 -6.82
C GLY A 48 -0.81 -10.16 -7.50
N VAL A 49 -1.34 -9.09 -8.07
CA VAL A 49 -0.56 -8.09 -8.80
C VAL A 49 -1.05 -6.71 -8.41
N PHE A 50 -0.12 -5.88 -7.98
CA PHE A 50 -0.38 -4.51 -7.57
C PHE A 50 0.14 -3.56 -8.66
N TYR A 51 -0.53 -2.44 -8.87
CA TYR A 51 -0.18 -1.49 -9.92
C TYR A 51 -0.18 -0.07 -9.39
N ASP A 52 0.60 0.80 -10.04
CA ASP A 52 0.44 2.25 -9.94
C ASP A 52 0.82 2.88 -11.29
N GLU A 53 0.86 4.20 -11.38
CA GLU A 53 1.21 4.89 -12.62
C GLU A 53 2.61 4.58 -13.13
N ASN A 54 3.47 4.02 -12.28
CA ASN A 54 4.86 3.72 -12.62
C ASN A 54 5.07 2.30 -13.09
N GLY A 55 4.14 1.38 -12.82
CA GLY A 55 4.34 0.02 -13.26
C GLY A 55 3.41 -1.03 -12.69
N ARG A 56 3.80 -2.26 -12.96
CA ARG A 56 3.12 -3.48 -12.56
C ARG A 56 4.02 -4.24 -11.59
N TYR A 57 3.46 -4.62 -10.44
CA TYR A 57 4.22 -5.23 -9.35
C TYR A 57 3.61 -6.58 -8.99
N PRO A 58 4.20 -7.68 -9.47
CA PRO A 58 3.69 -9.01 -9.11
C PRO A 58 4.12 -9.44 -7.72
N LYS A 59 3.62 -10.59 -7.28
CA LYS A 59 3.99 -11.22 -6.02
C LYS A 59 5.50 -11.20 -5.80
N GLY A 60 5.92 -10.82 -4.62
CA GLY A 60 7.33 -10.75 -4.22
C GLY A 60 8.00 -9.41 -4.49
N THR A 61 7.30 -8.46 -5.11
CA THR A 61 7.85 -7.14 -5.37
C THR A 61 7.82 -6.30 -4.10
N TRP A 62 8.91 -5.59 -3.85
CA TRP A 62 9.02 -4.62 -2.77
C TRP A 62 9.07 -3.22 -3.36
N ILE A 63 8.22 -2.34 -2.84
CA ILE A 63 8.13 -0.96 -3.30
C ILE A 63 8.42 -0.05 -2.11
N ARG A 64 9.29 0.93 -2.31
CA ARG A 64 9.60 1.93 -1.29
C ARG A 64 9.30 3.32 -1.83
N SER A 65 8.45 4.05 -1.11
CA SER A 65 8.05 5.41 -1.48
C SER A 65 8.49 6.39 -0.40
N PRO A 66 9.33 7.38 -0.74
CA PRO A 66 9.84 8.32 0.26
C PRO A 66 8.77 9.17 0.92
N HIS A 67 9.14 9.86 2.00
CA HIS A 67 8.29 10.79 2.70
C HIS A 67 7.62 11.78 1.73
N LEU A 68 6.31 11.92 1.85
CA LEU A 68 5.47 12.81 1.03
C LEU A 68 5.40 12.48 -0.46
N SER A 69 5.87 11.31 -0.88
CA SER A 69 5.67 10.87 -2.26
C SER A 69 4.17 10.57 -2.50
N GLN A 70 3.75 10.65 -3.75
CA GLN A 70 2.37 10.37 -4.16
C GLN A 70 2.34 9.28 -5.22
N HIS A 71 1.30 8.46 -5.18
CA HIS A 71 1.04 7.48 -6.21
C HIS A 71 -0.46 7.18 -6.28
N LYS A 72 -0.90 6.61 -7.41
CA LYS A 72 -2.30 6.22 -7.64
C LYS A 72 -2.37 4.70 -7.76
N PRO A 73 -2.42 3.97 -6.64
CA PRO A 73 -2.44 2.51 -6.68
C PRO A 73 -3.78 1.98 -7.18
N PHE A 74 -3.72 0.85 -7.87
CA PHE A 74 -4.91 0.18 -8.35
C PHE A 74 -4.64 -1.30 -8.58
N THR A 75 -5.71 -2.08 -8.76
CA THR A 75 -5.62 -3.49 -9.14
C THR A 75 -6.41 -3.72 -10.42
N LYS A 76 -6.08 -4.80 -11.10
CA LYS A 76 -6.81 -5.31 -12.24
C LYS A 76 -7.45 -6.65 -11.87
N GLU A 77 -7.56 -7.58 -12.81
CA GLU A 77 -8.31 -8.83 -12.65
C GLU A 77 -7.88 -9.69 -11.46
N GLU A 78 -6.59 -9.66 -11.11
CA GLU A 78 -6.05 -10.54 -10.07
C GLU A 78 -6.34 -10.08 -8.65
N GLY A 79 -6.58 -8.78 -8.49
CA GLY A 79 -6.57 -8.22 -7.15
C GLY A 79 -5.17 -8.29 -6.54
N ALA A 80 -5.05 -7.99 -5.25
CA ALA A 80 -3.76 -8.07 -4.56
C ALA A 80 -3.93 -8.18 -3.06
N LEU A 81 -2.95 -8.82 -2.41
CA LEU A 81 -2.77 -8.78 -0.97
C LEU A 81 -1.40 -8.19 -0.73
N ILE A 82 -1.33 -7.09 -0.01
CA ILE A 82 -0.08 -6.41 0.25
C ILE A 82 0.17 -6.25 1.74
N PHE A 83 1.45 -6.27 2.12
CA PHE A 83 1.91 -5.86 3.42
C PHE A 83 2.38 -4.41 3.29
N VAL A 84 1.90 -3.52 4.14
CA VAL A 84 2.19 -2.08 4.06
C VAL A 84 2.78 -1.61 5.38
N LYS A 85 3.84 -0.84 5.29
CA LYS A 85 4.44 -0.18 6.44
C LYS A 85 4.58 1.31 6.12
N THR A 86 4.04 2.16 6.97
CA THR A 86 4.02 3.61 6.75
C THR A 86 4.56 4.36 7.96
N GLY A 87 5.02 5.60 7.73
CA GLY A 87 5.42 6.50 8.80
C GLY A 87 6.76 6.22 9.44
N HIS A 88 7.56 5.30 8.86
CA HIS A 88 8.82 4.83 9.45
C HIS A 88 10.07 5.32 8.71
N LEU A 89 9.91 5.93 7.54
CA LEU A 89 11.05 6.41 6.76
C LEU A 89 11.49 7.79 7.24
N PRO A 90 12.76 8.18 7.00
CA PRO A 90 13.22 9.49 7.42
C PRO A 90 12.38 10.62 6.84
N ILE A 91 12.07 11.59 7.68
CA ILE A 91 11.38 12.80 7.26
C ILE A 91 12.44 13.78 6.77
N GLN A 92 12.29 14.18 5.51
CA GLN A 92 13.18 15.16 4.88
C GLN A 92 12.40 16.45 4.66
N GLU A 93 12.91 17.52 5.21
CA GLU A 93 12.31 18.84 5.09
C GLU A 93 13.09 19.74 4.14
#